data_b547e1a7843762f8e99870a8156cf457
#
_entry.id   b547e1a7843762f8e99870a8156cf457
#
_cell.length_a   1.000
_cell.length_b   1.000
_cell.length_c   1.000
_cell.angle_alpha   90.00
_cell.angle_beta   90.00
_cell.angle_gamma   90.00
#
_symmetry.space_group_name_H-M   'P 1'
#
loop_
_entity.id
_entity.type
_entity.pdbx_description
1 polymer ?
#
loop_
_entity_poly.entity_id
_entity_poly.type
_entity_poly.pdbx_seq_one_letter_code
_entity_poly.pdbx_strand_id
1 'polypeptide(L)'
;LQAQLKKLEAQVPLAKDRVYRQRTLLEKDAVSQEAYEQVATEYEKLMADIELVKANIAQTELRAPFDGIIGLRSVSEGAYVTSSSSVIAKLTKISPLKIEFSIPESYAAEVQDGTPILFRMEKNGMMQNYKATVYAVESKVDMATRTLKVRATYPNPGENILPGRYTSVEISKREIKDALAIPSEAVIPEMGKDIVYLYKNGVAEPQEITIGIRTESRVQVLQGLNVGDTLITSGVMQLRTGMKVSIDNLTE
;
A
#
# COMPACT_ATOMS: atom_id res chain seq x y z
N LEU A 1 6.13 43.99 3.53
CA LEU A 1 4.85 43.35 3.21
C LEU A 1 3.79 43.63 4.30
N GLN A 2 4.03 43.35 5.60
CA GLN A 2 3.05 43.60 6.67
C GLN A 2 2.67 45.08 6.79
N ALA A 3 3.64 46.02 6.71
CA ALA A 3 3.34 47.43 6.70
C ALA A 3 2.53 47.87 5.47
N GLN A 4 2.76 47.25 4.33
CA GLN A 4 2.00 47.48 3.11
C GLN A 4 0.55 46.99 3.25
N LEU A 5 0.35 45.79 3.85
CA LEU A 5 -0.97 45.26 4.15
C LEU A 5 -1.76 46.23 5.06
N LYS A 6 -1.14 46.65 6.17
CA LYS A 6 -1.76 47.61 7.11
C LYS A 6 -2.16 48.92 6.45
N LYS A 7 -1.34 49.44 5.52
CA LYS A 7 -1.64 50.64 4.74
C LYS A 7 -2.90 50.46 3.88
N LEU A 8 -3.01 49.35 3.15
CA LEU A 8 -4.17 49.06 2.32
C LEU A 8 -5.43 48.80 3.15
N GLU A 9 -5.32 48.05 4.24
CA GLU A 9 -6.44 47.79 5.14
C GLU A 9 -6.99 49.07 5.78
N ALA A 10 -6.14 50.06 6.07
CA ALA A 10 -6.56 51.35 6.58
C ALA A 10 -7.40 52.17 5.55
N GLN A 11 -7.32 51.85 4.25
CA GLN A 11 -8.10 52.53 3.20
C GLN A 11 -9.49 51.90 3.01
N VAL A 12 -9.67 50.62 3.43
CA VAL A 12 -10.94 49.88 3.24
C VAL A 12 -12.16 50.56 3.82
N PRO A 13 -12.15 51.07 5.06
CA PRO A 13 -13.33 51.74 5.61
C PRO A 13 -13.81 52.96 4.78
N LEU A 14 -12.83 53.78 4.34
CA LEU A 14 -13.13 54.95 3.52
C LEU A 14 -13.67 54.55 2.15
N ALA A 15 -13.09 53.58 1.49
CA ALA A 15 -13.56 53.10 0.18
C ALA A 15 -14.96 52.48 0.30
N LYS A 16 -15.21 51.68 1.32
CA LYS A 16 -16.52 51.09 1.61
C LYS A 16 -17.60 52.17 1.84
N ASP A 17 -17.29 53.20 2.61
CA ASP A 17 -18.17 54.33 2.85
C ASP A 17 -18.50 55.13 1.57
N ARG A 18 -17.52 55.25 0.67
CA ARG A 18 -17.73 55.91 -0.63
C ARG A 18 -18.68 55.10 -1.49
N VAL A 19 -18.49 53.78 -1.60
CA VAL A 19 -19.41 52.87 -2.32
C VAL A 19 -20.82 52.97 -1.75
N TYR A 20 -20.98 52.91 -0.43
CA TYR A 20 -22.28 53.01 0.21
C TYR A 20 -22.99 54.33 -0.09
N ARG A 21 -22.28 55.47 0.00
CA ARG A 21 -22.86 56.78 -0.33
C ARG A 21 -23.25 56.92 -1.81
N GLN A 22 -22.38 56.47 -2.71
CA GLN A 22 -22.70 56.51 -4.15
C GLN A 22 -23.89 55.62 -4.50
N ARG A 23 -24.00 54.43 -3.87
CA ARG A 23 -25.15 53.54 -4.02
C ARG A 23 -26.48 54.23 -3.59
N THR A 24 -26.44 54.85 -2.39
CA THR A 24 -27.63 55.57 -1.86
C THR A 24 -28.04 56.77 -2.74
N LEU A 25 -27.07 57.47 -3.33
CA LEU A 25 -27.34 58.56 -4.26
C LEU A 25 -27.86 58.05 -5.60
N LEU A 26 -27.36 56.90 -6.10
CA LEU A 26 -27.87 56.27 -7.31
C LEU A 26 -29.34 55.84 -7.15
N GLU A 27 -29.69 55.25 -6.01
CA GLU A 27 -31.09 54.89 -5.67
C GLU A 27 -32.05 56.07 -5.65
N LYS A 28 -31.52 57.30 -5.56
CA LYS A 28 -32.25 58.56 -5.60
C LYS A 28 -32.10 59.34 -6.92
N ASP A 29 -31.59 58.69 -7.97
CA ASP A 29 -31.29 59.29 -9.27
C ASP A 29 -30.39 60.56 -9.19
N ALA A 30 -29.58 60.70 -8.11
CA ALA A 30 -28.72 61.85 -7.89
C ALA A 30 -27.33 61.76 -8.48
N VAL A 31 -26.93 60.56 -8.94
CA VAL A 31 -25.64 60.29 -9.63
C VAL A 31 -25.87 59.32 -10.79
N SER A 32 -24.91 59.29 -11.74
CA SER A 32 -24.96 58.35 -12.86
C SER A 32 -24.54 56.95 -12.45
N GLN A 33 -25.03 55.93 -13.17
CA GLN A 33 -24.62 54.56 -13.03
C GLN A 33 -23.09 54.42 -13.16
N GLU A 34 -22.50 55.12 -14.13
CA GLU A 34 -21.05 55.13 -14.37
C GLU A 34 -20.25 55.62 -13.14
N ALA A 35 -20.72 56.69 -12.46
CA ALA A 35 -20.08 57.21 -11.26
C ALA A 35 -20.11 56.20 -10.08
N TYR A 36 -21.17 55.41 -9.94
CA TYR A 36 -21.25 54.33 -8.98
C TYR A 36 -20.29 53.18 -9.33
N GLU A 37 -20.31 52.72 -10.58
CA GLU A 37 -19.46 51.63 -11.06
C GLU A 37 -17.99 51.96 -10.93
N GLN A 38 -17.56 53.18 -11.15
CA GLN A 38 -16.19 53.63 -10.96
C GLN A 38 -15.76 53.44 -9.49
N VAL A 39 -16.56 53.91 -8.53
CA VAL A 39 -16.21 53.78 -7.10
C VAL A 39 -16.30 52.34 -6.61
N ALA A 40 -17.22 51.54 -7.12
CA ALA A 40 -17.32 50.13 -6.84
C ALA A 40 -16.06 49.37 -7.35
N THR A 41 -15.65 49.67 -8.58
CA THR A 41 -14.46 49.09 -9.19
C THR A 41 -13.15 49.46 -8.41
N GLU A 42 -13.06 50.70 -7.92
CA GLU A 42 -11.94 51.14 -7.08
C GLU A 42 -11.88 50.36 -5.75
N TYR A 43 -13.06 50.09 -5.15
CA TYR A 43 -13.13 49.25 -3.94
C TYR A 43 -12.71 47.81 -4.22
N GLU A 44 -13.21 47.18 -5.29
CA GLU A 44 -12.83 45.82 -5.69
C GLU A 44 -11.32 45.72 -5.98
N LYS A 45 -10.75 46.72 -6.66
CA LYS A 45 -9.30 46.78 -6.90
C LYS A 45 -8.53 46.86 -5.60
N LEU A 46 -8.96 47.66 -4.64
CA LEU A 46 -8.32 47.73 -3.31
C LEU A 46 -8.40 46.38 -2.57
N MET A 47 -9.51 45.68 -2.67
CA MET A 47 -9.64 44.33 -2.07
C MET A 47 -8.72 43.32 -2.76
N ALA A 48 -8.59 43.35 -4.09
CA ALA A 48 -7.67 42.50 -4.83
C ALA A 48 -6.18 42.79 -4.48
N ASP A 49 -5.81 44.07 -4.30
CA ASP A 49 -4.46 44.45 -3.87
C ASP A 49 -4.15 43.91 -2.46
N ILE A 50 -5.12 43.93 -1.55
CA ILE A 50 -4.98 43.33 -0.20
C ILE A 50 -4.77 41.81 -0.29
N GLU A 51 -5.53 41.11 -1.12
CA GLU A 51 -5.36 39.66 -1.33
C GLU A 51 -3.99 39.35 -1.91
N LEU A 52 -3.52 40.11 -2.89
CA LEU A 52 -2.20 39.95 -3.45
C LEU A 52 -1.09 40.09 -2.38
N VAL A 53 -1.19 41.11 -1.51
CA VAL A 53 -0.22 41.32 -0.44
C VAL A 53 -0.31 40.20 0.61
N LYS A 54 -1.49 39.72 0.94
CA LYS A 54 -1.69 38.57 1.83
C LYS A 54 -1.09 37.27 1.27
N ALA A 55 -1.29 37.02 -0.03
CA ALA A 55 -0.67 35.89 -0.72
C ALA A 55 0.89 35.96 -0.68
N ASN A 56 1.45 37.16 -0.92
CA ASN A 56 2.89 37.38 -0.82
C ASN A 56 3.41 37.17 0.62
N ILE A 57 2.67 37.57 1.65
CA ILE A 57 3.02 37.29 3.05
C ILE A 57 3.00 35.78 3.32
N ALA A 58 1.96 35.07 2.86
CA ALA A 58 1.86 33.63 3.04
C ALA A 58 3.03 32.87 2.41
N GLN A 59 3.57 33.36 1.31
CA GLN A 59 4.79 32.78 0.68
C GLN A 59 6.07 32.98 1.52
N THR A 60 6.09 33.95 2.42
CA THR A 60 7.22 34.16 3.33
C THR A 60 7.17 33.31 4.61
N GLU A 61 6.03 32.68 4.87
CA GLU A 61 5.83 31.78 6.01
C GLU A 61 5.85 30.33 5.52
N LEU A 62 6.96 29.62 5.76
CA LEU A 62 7.05 28.21 5.43
C LEU A 62 6.34 27.37 6.49
N ARG A 63 5.20 26.78 6.13
CA ARG A 63 4.40 25.91 6.99
C ARG A 63 4.44 24.48 6.51
N ALA A 64 4.37 23.52 7.46
CA ALA A 64 4.26 22.11 7.15
C ALA A 64 2.94 21.83 6.40
N PRO A 65 2.96 21.23 5.19
CA PRO A 65 1.76 20.96 4.41
C PRO A 65 0.94 19.75 4.91
N PHE A 66 1.53 18.93 5.79
CA PHE A 66 0.90 17.77 6.39
C PHE A 66 1.59 17.43 7.73
N ASP A 67 0.96 16.59 8.53
CA ASP A 67 1.52 16.09 9.79
C ASP A 67 2.62 15.06 9.53
N GLY A 68 3.76 15.20 10.22
CA GLY A 68 4.90 14.31 10.03
C GLY A 68 6.09 14.69 10.90
N ILE A 69 7.18 13.97 10.74
CA ILE A 69 8.43 14.21 11.46
C ILE A 69 9.36 15.03 10.59
N ILE A 70 9.86 16.14 11.16
CA ILE A 70 10.87 16.98 10.52
C ILE A 70 12.23 16.35 10.76
N GLY A 71 12.98 16.16 9.67
CA GLY A 71 14.37 15.73 9.71
C GLY A 71 15.34 16.84 10.08
N LEU A 72 16.62 16.61 9.78
CA LEU A 72 17.66 17.58 10.07
C LEU A 72 17.50 18.86 9.23
N ARG A 73 17.76 19.99 9.86
CA ARG A 73 17.81 21.29 9.22
C ARG A 73 19.01 21.37 8.26
N SER A 74 18.76 21.77 7.02
CA SER A 74 19.81 21.89 5.98
C SER A 74 20.39 23.29 5.87
N VAL A 75 19.77 24.29 6.49
CA VAL A 75 20.20 25.72 6.43
C VAL A 75 20.34 26.28 7.83
N SER A 76 21.23 27.26 8.02
CA SER A 76 21.42 27.97 9.29
C SER A 76 20.65 29.29 9.31
N GLU A 77 20.48 29.87 10.49
CA GLU A 77 19.94 31.22 10.64
C GLU A 77 20.81 32.24 9.92
N GLY A 78 20.21 33.19 9.22
CA GLY A 78 20.90 34.16 8.41
C GLY A 78 21.31 33.68 7.00
N ALA A 79 21.09 32.42 6.66
CA ALA A 79 21.35 31.92 5.31
C ALA A 79 20.35 32.52 4.31
N TYR A 80 20.85 32.88 3.14
CA TYR A 80 19.99 33.31 2.04
C TYR A 80 19.32 32.09 1.41
N VAL A 81 18.00 32.11 1.38
CA VAL A 81 17.18 31.00 0.82
C VAL A 81 16.33 31.50 -0.34
N THR A 82 16.19 30.63 -1.35
CA THR A 82 15.33 30.90 -2.51
C THR A 82 14.32 29.79 -2.68
N SER A 83 13.14 30.08 -3.18
CA SER A 83 12.07 29.12 -3.39
C SER A 83 12.42 28.01 -4.40
N SER A 84 13.38 28.25 -5.28
CA SER A 84 13.72 27.33 -6.39
C SER A 84 14.82 26.33 -6.06
N SER A 85 15.70 26.61 -5.09
CA SER A 85 16.92 25.81 -4.89
C SER A 85 17.27 25.45 -3.45
N SER A 86 16.56 26.01 -2.46
CA SER A 86 16.93 25.81 -1.05
C SER A 86 16.04 24.75 -0.38
N VAL A 87 16.65 23.65 0.04
CA VAL A 87 16.00 22.67 0.92
C VAL A 87 16.26 23.10 2.37
N ILE A 88 15.22 23.47 3.09
CA ILE A 88 15.33 23.91 4.48
C ILE A 88 15.33 22.71 5.44
N ALA A 89 14.37 21.81 5.30
CA ALA A 89 14.26 20.57 6.05
C ALA A 89 13.44 19.57 5.25
N LYS A 90 13.55 18.29 5.58
CA LYS A 90 12.72 17.22 4.99
C LYS A 90 11.61 16.85 5.98
N LEU A 91 10.37 16.96 5.53
CA LEU A 91 9.20 16.50 6.29
C LEU A 91 8.80 15.10 5.78
N THR A 92 8.68 14.16 6.69
CA THR A 92 8.37 12.76 6.34
C THR A 92 7.16 12.30 7.14
N LYS A 93 6.15 11.81 6.43
CA LYS A 93 4.99 11.15 7.05
C LYS A 93 5.33 9.66 7.22
N ILE A 94 5.30 9.19 8.46
CA ILE A 94 5.66 7.81 8.80
C ILE A 94 4.48 6.96 9.24
N SER A 95 3.30 7.55 9.30
CA SER A 95 2.04 6.87 9.58
C SER A 95 0.93 7.44 8.66
N PRO A 96 0.31 6.60 7.80
CA PRO A 96 0.65 5.22 7.50
C PRO A 96 1.92 5.09 6.63
N LEU A 97 2.63 3.96 6.75
CA LEU A 97 3.73 3.61 5.87
C LEU A 97 3.22 3.03 4.55
N LYS A 98 3.96 3.32 3.48
CA LYS A 98 3.75 2.72 2.16
C LYS A 98 4.83 1.68 1.91
N ILE A 99 4.41 0.49 1.50
CA ILE A 99 5.29 -0.62 1.12
C ILE A 99 5.18 -0.75 -0.40
N GLU A 100 6.29 -0.61 -1.09
CA GLU A 100 6.35 -0.79 -2.55
C GLU A 100 7.12 -2.07 -2.86
N PHE A 101 6.54 -2.92 -3.69
CA PHE A 101 7.14 -4.17 -4.12
C PHE A 101 6.70 -4.51 -5.55
N SER A 102 7.40 -5.44 -6.17
CA SER A 102 7.08 -5.91 -7.53
C SER A 102 6.66 -7.36 -7.51
N ILE A 103 5.64 -7.71 -8.28
CA ILE A 103 5.17 -9.07 -8.47
C ILE A 103 5.33 -9.50 -9.94
N PRO A 104 5.64 -10.77 -10.23
CA PRO A 104 5.62 -11.28 -11.61
C PRO A 104 4.23 -11.13 -12.24
N GLU A 105 4.19 -10.89 -13.55
CA GLU A 105 2.96 -10.76 -14.34
C GLU A 105 1.98 -11.92 -14.14
N SER A 106 2.50 -13.15 -13.97
CA SER A 106 1.69 -14.36 -13.73
C SER A 106 0.81 -14.29 -12.47
N TYR A 107 1.14 -13.41 -11.52
CA TYR A 107 0.36 -13.22 -10.28
C TYR A 107 -0.54 -11.98 -10.30
N ALA A 108 -0.59 -11.26 -11.42
CA ALA A 108 -1.37 -10.02 -11.55
C ALA A 108 -2.87 -10.19 -11.23
N ALA A 109 -3.44 -11.33 -11.62
CA ALA A 109 -4.85 -11.62 -11.36
C ALA A 109 -5.18 -11.91 -9.88
N GLU A 110 -4.17 -12.28 -9.10
CA GLU A 110 -4.33 -12.71 -7.70
C GLU A 110 -4.15 -11.54 -6.72
N VAL A 111 -3.50 -10.45 -7.16
CA VAL A 111 -3.20 -9.28 -6.32
C VAL A 111 -4.00 -8.08 -6.80
N GLN A 112 -5.03 -7.74 -6.04
CA GLN A 112 -5.94 -6.63 -6.32
C GLN A 112 -5.96 -5.65 -5.14
N ASP A 113 -6.64 -4.53 -5.34
CA ASP A 113 -6.93 -3.62 -4.24
C ASP A 113 -7.69 -4.35 -3.11
N GLY A 114 -7.25 -4.12 -1.87
CA GLY A 114 -7.78 -4.83 -0.69
C GLY A 114 -7.07 -6.15 -0.37
N THR A 115 -6.18 -6.68 -1.21
CA THR A 115 -5.46 -7.93 -0.94
C THR A 115 -4.59 -7.80 0.30
N PRO A 116 -4.75 -8.67 1.33
CA PRO A 116 -3.88 -8.66 2.50
C PRO A 116 -2.51 -9.26 2.14
N ILE A 117 -1.46 -8.63 2.64
CA ILE A 117 -0.08 -9.11 2.53
C ILE A 117 0.56 -9.20 3.90
N LEU A 118 1.57 -10.05 4.01
CA LEU A 118 2.46 -10.10 5.15
C LEU A 118 3.82 -9.54 4.75
N PHE A 119 4.39 -8.70 5.57
CA PHE A 119 5.79 -8.29 5.39
C PHE A 119 6.58 -8.55 6.67
N ARG A 120 7.86 -8.90 6.48
CA ARG A 120 8.75 -9.27 7.57
C ARG A 120 9.81 -8.21 7.77
N MET A 121 9.98 -7.81 9.00
CA MET A 121 11.06 -6.90 9.39
C MET A 121 11.71 -7.35 10.69
N GLU A 122 12.99 -7.11 10.78
CA GLU A 122 13.72 -7.33 12.00
C GLU A 122 13.42 -6.23 13.04
N LYS A 123 13.04 -6.65 14.23
CA LYS A 123 12.87 -5.80 15.40
C LYS A 123 13.58 -6.47 16.59
N ASN A 124 14.54 -5.79 17.18
CA ASN A 124 15.31 -6.28 18.33
C ASN A 124 15.97 -7.66 18.09
N GLY A 125 16.54 -7.87 16.90
CA GLY A 125 17.18 -9.13 16.53
C GLY A 125 16.24 -10.29 16.17
N MET A 126 14.92 -10.05 16.17
CA MET A 126 13.93 -11.07 15.79
C MET A 126 13.12 -10.61 14.58
N MET A 127 12.87 -11.55 13.65
CA MET A 127 11.99 -11.30 12.52
C MET A 127 10.53 -11.27 12.99
N GLN A 128 9.85 -10.19 12.75
CA GLN A 128 8.42 -10.01 13.06
C GLN A 128 7.61 -9.87 11.79
N ASN A 129 6.42 -10.49 11.81
CA ASN A 129 5.46 -10.40 10.71
C ASN A 129 4.47 -9.28 10.98
N TYR A 130 4.22 -8.48 9.95
CA TYR A 130 3.26 -7.38 9.97
C TYR A 130 2.25 -7.57 8.83
N LYS A 131 1.00 -7.20 9.08
CA LYS A 131 -0.07 -7.26 8.07
C LYS A 131 -0.23 -5.89 7.43
N ALA A 132 -0.25 -5.85 6.11
CA ALA A 132 -0.54 -4.66 5.34
C ALA A 132 -1.61 -4.97 4.28
N THR A 133 -2.20 -3.94 3.70
CA THR A 133 -3.26 -4.09 2.69
C THR A 133 -2.84 -3.38 1.41
N VAL A 134 -2.95 -4.06 0.30
CA VAL A 134 -2.74 -3.48 -1.03
C VAL A 134 -3.77 -2.38 -1.26
N TYR A 135 -3.34 -1.22 -1.75
CA TYR A 135 -4.22 -0.10 -2.10
C TYR A 135 -4.03 0.39 -3.55
N ALA A 136 -3.00 -0.08 -4.22
CA ALA A 136 -2.80 0.23 -5.63
C ALA A 136 -1.93 -0.83 -6.31
N VAL A 137 -2.32 -1.21 -7.51
CA VAL A 137 -1.57 -2.07 -8.43
C VAL A 137 -1.35 -1.28 -9.71
N GLU A 138 -0.12 -1.27 -10.22
CA GLU A 138 0.20 -0.60 -11.48
C GLU A 138 -0.57 -1.28 -12.63
N SER A 139 -1.15 -0.48 -13.53
CA SER A 139 -1.92 -1.01 -14.67
C SER A 139 -1.04 -1.47 -15.84
N LYS A 140 0.26 -1.17 -15.80
CA LYS A 140 1.23 -1.48 -16.84
C LYS A 140 2.35 -2.36 -16.31
N VAL A 141 2.62 -3.46 -17.03
CA VAL A 141 3.77 -4.33 -16.78
C VAL A 141 5.06 -3.61 -17.19
N ASP A 142 6.05 -3.64 -16.35
CA ASP A 142 7.42 -3.25 -16.70
C ASP A 142 7.99 -4.30 -17.66
N MET A 143 8.22 -3.90 -18.90
CA MET A 143 8.65 -4.81 -19.96
C MET A 143 10.08 -5.35 -19.77
N ALA A 144 10.94 -4.64 -19.03
CA ALA A 144 12.30 -5.06 -18.78
C ALA A 144 12.38 -6.16 -17.71
N THR A 145 11.55 -6.06 -16.68
CA THR A 145 11.54 -6.98 -15.54
C THR A 145 10.39 -7.98 -15.54
N ARG A 146 9.41 -7.82 -16.43
CA ARG A 146 8.17 -8.61 -16.48
C ARG A 146 7.42 -8.62 -15.16
N THR A 147 7.43 -7.48 -14.45
CA THR A 147 6.77 -7.33 -13.16
C THR A 147 5.77 -6.19 -13.15
N LEU A 148 4.83 -6.26 -12.22
CA LEU A 148 3.91 -5.19 -11.85
C LEU A 148 4.31 -4.59 -10.52
N LYS A 149 4.32 -3.27 -10.41
CA LYS A 149 4.52 -2.58 -9.13
C LYS A 149 3.22 -2.58 -8.34
N VAL A 150 3.35 -2.91 -7.08
CA VAL A 150 2.24 -2.97 -6.12
C VAL A 150 2.59 -2.10 -4.92
N ARG A 151 1.59 -1.42 -4.40
CA ARG A 151 1.71 -0.62 -3.19
C ARG A 151 0.71 -1.06 -2.14
N ALA A 152 1.21 -1.30 -0.95
CA ALA A 152 0.41 -1.61 0.22
C ALA A 152 0.58 -0.56 1.30
N THR A 153 -0.40 -0.45 2.17
CA THR A 153 -0.37 0.47 3.31
C THR A 153 -0.36 -0.29 4.63
N TYR A 154 0.45 0.21 5.56
CA TYR A 154 0.54 -0.28 6.93
C TYR A 154 0.34 0.89 7.91
N PRO A 155 -0.58 0.80 8.88
CA PRO A 155 -0.89 1.91 9.79
C PRO A 155 0.29 2.40 10.63
N ASN A 156 1.32 1.57 10.86
CA ASN A 156 2.49 1.86 11.67
C ASN A 156 2.16 2.39 13.07
N PRO A 157 1.39 1.65 13.88
CA PRO A 157 1.01 2.10 15.21
C PRO A 157 2.25 2.30 16.08
N GLY A 158 2.32 3.47 16.73
CA GLY A 158 3.46 3.87 17.55
C GLY A 158 4.70 4.28 16.77
N GLU A 159 4.61 4.43 15.44
CA GLU A 159 5.66 4.98 14.57
C GLU A 159 7.04 4.30 14.70
N ASN A 160 7.03 3.01 15.05
CA ASN A 160 8.25 2.26 15.35
C ASN A 160 9.05 1.83 14.11
N ILE A 161 8.43 1.81 12.95
CA ILE A 161 9.07 1.44 11.69
C ILE A 161 9.41 2.69 10.92
N LEU A 162 10.69 2.89 10.63
CA LEU A 162 11.18 4.02 9.84
C LEU A 162 11.09 3.69 8.34
N PRO A 163 10.69 4.66 7.49
CA PRO A 163 10.71 4.51 6.05
C PRO A 163 12.14 4.37 5.50
N GLY A 164 12.25 3.83 4.27
CA GLY A 164 13.52 3.61 3.59
C GLY A 164 14.21 2.29 3.95
N ARG A 165 13.58 1.44 4.75
CA ARG A 165 14.08 0.10 5.07
C ARG A 165 13.62 -0.93 4.04
N TYR A 166 14.46 -1.92 3.79
CA TYR A 166 14.11 -3.10 3.01
C TYR A 166 13.24 -4.06 3.83
N THR A 167 12.29 -4.72 3.17
CA THR A 167 11.44 -5.74 3.77
C THR A 167 11.15 -6.87 2.78
N SER A 168 10.95 -8.07 3.30
CA SER A 168 10.45 -9.20 2.52
C SER A 168 8.92 -9.24 2.60
N VAL A 169 8.26 -9.35 1.45
CA VAL A 169 6.80 -9.41 1.35
C VAL A 169 6.36 -10.81 0.98
N GLU A 170 5.39 -11.34 1.71
CA GLU A 170 4.75 -12.62 1.44
C GLU A 170 3.29 -12.37 1.06
N ILE A 171 2.88 -12.97 -0.03
CA ILE A 171 1.51 -12.93 -0.53
C ILE A 171 0.96 -14.35 -0.46
N SER A 172 -0.10 -14.56 0.30
CA SER A 172 -0.79 -15.85 0.34
C SER A 172 -1.60 -16.02 -0.94
N LYS A 173 -1.23 -17.00 -1.75
CA LYS A 173 -1.82 -17.21 -3.07
C LYS A 173 -3.29 -17.65 -2.97
N ARG A 174 -3.56 -18.75 -2.33
CA ARG A 174 -4.90 -19.31 -2.15
C ARG A 174 -4.89 -20.34 -1.03
N GLU A 175 -5.82 -20.24 -0.12
CA GLU A 175 -6.05 -21.27 0.87
C GLU A 175 -7.05 -22.28 0.29
N ILE A 176 -6.64 -23.55 0.14
CA ILE A 176 -7.50 -24.63 -0.30
C ILE A 176 -7.90 -25.40 0.97
N LYS A 177 -9.09 -25.11 1.49
CA LYS A 177 -9.55 -25.64 2.79
C LYS A 177 -9.81 -27.14 2.77
N ASP A 178 -10.21 -27.71 1.63
CA ASP A 178 -10.60 -29.10 1.50
C ASP A 178 -9.60 -29.92 0.68
N ALA A 179 -8.32 -29.56 0.74
CA ALA A 179 -7.28 -30.28 0.02
C ALA A 179 -6.94 -31.59 0.71
N LEU A 180 -7.04 -32.70 -0.02
CA LEU A 180 -6.49 -33.97 0.41
C LEU A 180 -4.96 -33.89 0.31
N ALA A 181 -4.27 -33.93 1.45
CA ALA A 181 -2.81 -33.79 1.51
C ALA A 181 -2.18 -35.00 2.22
N ILE A 182 -1.26 -35.64 1.53
CA ILE A 182 -0.53 -36.83 2.01
C ILE A 182 0.94 -36.49 2.29
N PRO A 183 1.66 -37.24 3.13
CA PRO A 183 3.10 -37.10 3.34
C PRO A 183 3.87 -37.23 2.02
N SER A 184 4.88 -36.37 1.78
CA SER A 184 5.68 -36.38 0.56
C SER A 184 6.44 -37.68 0.35
N GLU A 185 6.79 -38.38 1.44
CA GLU A 185 7.51 -39.66 1.47
C GLU A 185 6.67 -40.84 0.96
N ALA A 186 5.35 -40.71 0.95
CA ALA A 186 4.43 -41.77 0.46
C ALA A 186 4.33 -41.80 -1.06
N VAL A 187 4.76 -40.74 -1.75
CA VAL A 187 4.64 -40.61 -3.21
C VAL A 187 5.86 -41.20 -3.91
N ILE A 188 5.65 -42.15 -4.80
CA ILE A 188 6.69 -42.82 -5.57
C ILE A 188 6.50 -42.43 -7.04
N PRO A 189 7.50 -41.77 -7.65
CA PRO A 189 7.49 -41.53 -9.09
C PRO A 189 7.83 -42.82 -9.85
N GLU A 190 6.93 -43.28 -10.72
CA GLU A 190 7.14 -44.46 -11.54
C GLU A 190 6.78 -44.20 -13.01
N MET A 191 7.78 -44.29 -13.89
CA MET A 191 7.62 -44.16 -15.37
C MET A 191 6.77 -42.96 -15.83
N GLY A 192 6.93 -41.80 -15.17
CA GLY A 192 6.20 -40.57 -15.52
C GLY A 192 4.83 -40.43 -14.86
N LYS A 193 4.50 -41.31 -13.94
CA LYS A 193 3.29 -41.27 -13.11
C LYS A 193 3.68 -41.22 -11.63
N ASP A 194 2.81 -40.69 -10.83
CA ASP A 194 2.95 -40.71 -9.38
C ASP A 194 2.04 -41.79 -8.82
N ILE A 195 2.60 -42.68 -8.02
CA ILE A 195 1.85 -43.77 -7.36
C ILE A 195 2.01 -43.69 -5.85
N VAL A 196 1.02 -44.22 -5.16
CA VAL A 196 1.05 -44.48 -3.72
C VAL A 196 0.61 -45.92 -3.46
N TYR A 197 0.98 -46.48 -2.31
CA TYR A 197 0.48 -47.79 -1.90
C TYR A 197 -0.62 -47.65 -0.85
N LEU A 198 -1.77 -48.26 -1.14
CA LEU A 198 -2.90 -48.40 -0.23
C LEU A 198 -2.80 -49.73 0.52
N TYR A 199 -3.13 -49.69 1.78
CA TYR A 199 -3.38 -50.90 2.55
C TYR A 199 -4.79 -51.40 2.31
N LYS A 200 -4.95 -52.59 1.68
CA LYS A 200 -6.24 -53.24 1.49
C LYS A 200 -6.16 -54.70 1.92
N ASN A 201 -6.95 -55.07 2.91
CA ASN A 201 -7.06 -56.47 3.38
C ASN A 201 -5.73 -57.16 3.66
N GLY A 202 -4.75 -56.49 4.21
CA GLY A 202 -3.45 -57.07 4.53
C GLY A 202 -2.40 -57.09 3.41
N VAL A 203 -2.71 -56.46 2.27
CA VAL A 203 -1.78 -56.37 1.11
C VAL A 203 -1.62 -54.92 0.65
N ALA A 204 -0.48 -54.64 0.04
CA ALA A 204 -0.16 -53.35 -0.57
C ALA A 204 -0.65 -53.33 -2.03
N GLU A 205 -1.56 -52.39 -2.35
CA GLU A 205 -2.06 -52.14 -3.69
C GLU A 205 -1.57 -50.81 -4.21
N PRO A 206 -0.93 -50.76 -5.38
CA PRO A 206 -0.53 -49.48 -6.02
C PRO A 206 -1.75 -48.73 -6.53
N GLN A 207 -1.81 -47.44 -6.27
CA GLN A 207 -2.84 -46.53 -6.74
C GLN A 207 -2.18 -45.36 -7.45
N GLU A 208 -2.53 -45.15 -8.73
CA GLU A 208 -2.09 -43.96 -9.49
C GLU A 208 -2.80 -42.73 -8.95
N ILE A 209 -2.05 -41.66 -8.76
CA ILE A 209 -2.55 -40.39 -8.27
C ILE A 209 -2.14 -39.23 -9.18
N THR A 210 -2.95 -38.18 -9.18
CA THR A 210 -2.57 -36.90 -9.76
C THR A 210 -2.24 -35.95 -8.64
N ILE A 211 -0.99 -35.47 -8.63
CA ILE A 211 -0.53 -34.54 -7.60
C ILE A 211 -0.75 -33.09 -7.99
N GLY A 212 -0.96 -32.22 -6.99
CA GLY A 212 -1.07 -30.79 -7.13
C GLY A 212 0.11 -30.06 -6.49
N ILE A 213 -0.16 -29.19 -5.54
CA ILE A 213 0.87 -28.42 -4.83
C ILE A 213 1.70 -29.38 -3.95
N ARG A 214 3.03 -29.25 -4.05
CA ARG A 214 3.99 -29.97 -3.20
C ARG A 214 4.68 -29.00 -2.27
N THR A 215 4.65 -29.30 -0.99
CA THR A 215 5.44 -28.64 0.05
C THR A 215 6.62 -29.54 0.48
N GLU A 216 7.44 -29.08 1.38
CA GLU A 216 8.56 -29.85 1.91
C GLU A 216 8.13 -31.16 2.58
N SER A 217 6.99 -31.16 3.28
CA SER A 217 6.50 -32.30 4.05
C SER A 217 5.27 -32.97 3.47
N ARG A 218 4.46 -32.28 2.65
CA ARG A 218 3.17 -32.78 2.15
C ARG A 218 2.97 -32.51 0.66
N VAL A 219 2.17 -33.38 0.03
CA VAL A 219 1.76 -33.27 -1.37
C VAL A 219 0.24 -33.28 -1.44
N GLN A 220 -0.32 -32.32 -2.16
CA GLN A 220 -1.74 -32.31 -2.47
C GLN A 220 -2.06 -33.36 -3.51
N VAL A 221 -3.12 -34.14 -3.26
CA VAL A 221 -3.67 -35.08 -4.23
C VAL A 221 -4.93 -34.48 -4.84
N LEU A 222 -4.92 -34.36 -6.19
CA LEU A 222 -6.05 -33.85 -6.95
C LEU A 222 -7.03 -34.96 -7.35
N GLN A 223 -6.50 -36.15 -7.67
CA GLN A 223 -7.29 -37.32 -8.08
C GLN A 223 -6.56 -38.60 -7.69
N GLY A 224 -7.32 -39.67 -7.48
CA GLY A 224 -6.82 -41.03 -7.26
C GLY A 224 -6.91 -41.51 -5.82
N LEU A 225 -7.23 -40.65 -4.85
CA LEU A 225 -7.46 -41.02 -3.44
C LEU A 225 -8.80 -40.48 -2.93
N ASN A 226 -9.36 -41.17 -1.98
CA ASN A 226 -10.55 -40.74 -1.24
C ASN A 226 -10.23 -40.58 0.25
N VAL A 227 -11.02 -39.75 0.92
CA VAL A 227 -10.95 -39.63 2.38
C VAL A 227 -11.41 -40.97 2.99
N GLY A 228 -10.56 -41.54 3.86
CA GLY A 228 -10.79 -42.87 4.47
C GLY A 228 -9.90 -43.96 3.88
N ASP A 229 -9.18 -43.73 2.79
CA ASP A 229 -8.17 -44.66 2.30
C ASP A 229 -7.00 -44.76 3.28
N THR A 230 -6.52 -45.97 3.53
CA THR A 230 -5.35 -46.19 4.39
C THR A 230 -4.09 -46.23 3.55
N LEU A 231 -3.25 -45.21 3.70
CA LEU A 231 -2.03 -44.99 2.94
C LEU A 231 -0.82 -45.58 3.67
N ILE A 232 0.05 -46.28 2.95
CA ILE A 232 1.32 -46.75 3.50
C ILE A 232 2.37 -45.67 3.34
N THR A 233 2.92 -45.21 4.46
CA THR A 233 3.89 -44.08 4.48
C THR A 233 5.32 -44.48 4.76
N SER A 234 5.57 -45.69 5.32
CA SER A 234 6.91 -46.18 5.64
C SER A 234 7.25 -47.43 4.84
N GLY A 235 8.55 -47.58 4.51
CA GLY A 235 9.02 -48.74 3.77
C GLY A 235 8.59 -48.79 2.29
N VAL A 236 8.03 -47.73 1.76
CA VAL A 236 7.39 -47.66 0.42
C VAL A 236 8.30 -48.11 -0.74
N MET A 237 9.60 -47.88 -0.64
CA MET A 237 10.61 -48.26 -1.67
C MET A 237 10.80 -49.79 -1.80
N GLN A 238 10.37 -50.57 -0.83
CA GLN A 238 10.51 -52.04 -0.82
C GLN A 238 9.22 -52.75 -1.21
N LEU A 239 8.10 -52.00 -1.32
CA LEU A 239 6.78 -52.55 -1.64
C LEU A 239 6.70 -53.04 -3.08
N ARG A 240 5.93 -54.11 -3.28
CA ARG A 240 5.50 -54.63 -4.58
C ARG A 240 4.01 -54.90 -4.53
N THR A 241 3.38 -54.81 -5.67
CA THR A 241 1.95 -55.12 -5.82
C THR A 241 1.62 -56.48 -5.22
N GLY A 242 0.63 -56.52 -4.32
CA GLY A 242 0.16 -57.72 -3.65
C GLY A 242 1.03 -58.22 -2.49
N MET A 243 2.04 -57.46 -2.09
CA MET A 243 2.89 -57.81 -0.96
C MET A 243 2.10 -57.76 0.35
N LYS A 244 2.23 -58.81 1.19
CA LYS A 244 1.60 -58.83 2.50
C LYS A 244 2.27 -57.81 3.41
N VAL A 245 1.45 -56.97 4.04
CA VAL A 245 1.87 -55.94 4.95
C VAL A 245 1.00 -55.95 6.22
N SER A 246 1.59 -55.61 7.33
CA SER A 246 0.91 -55.44 8.61
C SER A 246 0.95 -53.99 9.04
N ILE A 247 -0.09 -53.51 9.67
CA ILE A 247 -0.11 -52.15 10.25
C ILE A 247 0.68 -52.21 11.56
N ASP A 248 1.72 -51.40 11.63
CA ASP A 248 2.53 -51.25 12.83
C ASP A 248 2.06 -50.04 13.65
N ASN A 249 1.81 -48.91 12.95
CA ASN A 249 1.28 -47.69 13.53
C ASN A 249 0.24 -47.08 12.58
N LEU A 250 -0.90 -46.62 13.11
CA LEU A 250 -1.91 -45.89 12.36
C LEU A 250 -1.94 -44.46 12.90
N THR A 251 -1.68 -43.52 12.03
CA THR A 251 -1.80 -42.07 12.32
C THR A 251 -2.92 -41.50 11.46
N GLU A 252 -3.78 -40.70 12.07
CA GLU A 252 -4.85 -39.94 11.36
C GLU A 252 -4.29 -38.68 10.70
#